data_e96f468bf23f9a3810d710dc22dde415
#
_entry.id   e96f468bf23f9a3810d710dc22dde415
#
_cell.length_a   1.000
_cell.length_b   1.000
_cell.length_c   1.000
_cell.angle_alpha   90.00
_cell.angle_beta   90.00
_cell.angle_gamma   90.00
#
_symmetry.space_group_name_H-M   'P 1'
#
loop_
_entity.id
_entity.type
_entity.pdbx_description
1 polymer ?
#
loop_
_entity_poly.entity_id
_entity_poly.type
_entity_poly.pdbx_seq_one_letter_code
_entity_poly.pdbx_strand_id
1 'polypeptide(L)'
;VVIDARKEEVLILAPTEAIETADSLEVAFSDSAVLPGAVKQTDSRMGLTMIRVDATSLDDAQFEKIKPVKLGNSYGVRQGDLVISMGSPAGMVHSSSYGFISYIAKNVQMTDGNARVLYADIKSKADAGTFLFNTEGELVGWATDRYEQDVDTGMKTFMSISDYKGALELLSNGIQVPYLGIEGQEVTSEMEKNGMPSGIY
;
A
#
# COMPACT_ATOMS: atom_id res chain seq x y z
N VAL A 1 7.88 -4.72 1.66
CA VAL A 1 8.72 -3.89 0.77
C VAL A 1 9.58 -2.95 1.59
N VAL A 2 10.90 -2.89 1.32
CA VAL A 2 11.82 -1.97 2.00
C VAL A 2 11.59 -0.55 1.49
N ILE A 3 11.33 0.38 2.40
CA ILE A 3 11.07 1.80 2.08
C ILE A 3 12.29 2.67 2.36
N ASP A 4 13.04 2.38 3.42
CA ASP A 4 14.30 3.05 3.77
C ASP A 4 15.28 2.05 4.35
N ALA A 5 16.57 2.25 4.15
CA ALA A 5 17.61 1.34 4.65
C ALA A 5 18.80 2.13 5.18
N ARG A 6 18.91 2.15 6.51
CA ARG A 6 20.08 2.54 7.28
C ARG A 6 20.44 1.39 8.20
N LYS A 7 21.71 1.22 8.56
CA LYS A 7 22.12 0.06 9.40
C LYS A 7 21.36 0.03 10.73
N GLU A 8 21.18 1.17 11.34
CA GLU A 8 20.48 1.31 12.61
C GLU A 8 18.97 1.09 12.49
N GLU A 9 18.41 1.32 11.30
CA GLU A 9 16.99 1.18 11.06
C GLU A 9 16.65 0.93 9.60
N VAL A 10 16.23 -0.28 9.28
CA VAL A 10 15.60 -0.62 7.99
C VAL A 10 14.10 -0.54 8.17
N LEU A 11 13.42 0.23 7.31
CA LEU A 11 11.97 0.40 7.31
C LEU A 11 11.32 -0.45 6.24
N ILE A 12 10.37 -1.28 6.65
CA ILE A 12 9.66 -2.21 5.80
C ILE A 12 8.16 -1.95 5.87
N LEU A 13 7.55 -1.73 4.72
CA LEU A 13 6.10 -1.64 4.59
C LEU A 13 5.52 -3.03 4.37
N ALA A 14 4.56 -3.39 5.20
CA ALA A 14 3.86 -4.67 5.15
C ALA A 14 2.35 -4.47 5.33
N PRO A 15 1.50 -5.39 4.83
CA PRO A 15 0.08 -5.34 5.12
C PRO A 15 -0.16 -5.65 6.59
N THR A 16 -1.07 -4.90 7.22
CA THR A 16 -1.43 -5.06 8.64
C THR A 16 -1.96 -6.46 8.92
N GLU A 17 -2.80 -6.97 8.05
CA GLU A 17 -3.41 -8.29 8.18
C GLU A 17 -2.38 -9.43 8.37
N ALA A 18 -1.22 -9.33 7.72
CA ALA A 18 -0.17 -10.33 7.81
C ALA A 18 0.52 -10.39 9.18
N ILE A 19 0.37 -9.34 10.01
CA ILE A 19 1.12 -9.18 11.27
C ILE A 19 0.25 -8.91 12.49
N GLU A 20 -1.03 -8.63 12.32
CA GLU A 20 -1.94 -8.21 13.39
C GLU A 20 -2.05 -9.22 14.53
N THR A 21 -1.94 -10.52 14.22
CA THR A 21 -2.06 -11.61 15.20
C THR A 21 -0.72 -12.24 15.57
N ALA A 22 0.40 -11.67 15.12
CA ALA A 22 1.71 -12.24 15.37
C ALA A 22 2.25 -11.84 16.74
N ASP A 23 2.71 -12.81 17.53
CA ASP A 23 3.37 -12.57 18.82
C ASP A 23 4.79 -12.00 18.65
N SER A 24 5.44 -12.30 17.52
CA SER A 24 6.78 -11.83 17.19
C SER A 24 6.94 -11.70 15.68
N LEU A 25 7.84 -10.82 15.26
CA LEU A 25 8.14 -10.59 13.86
C LEU A 25 9.61 -10.94 13.59
N GLU A 26 9.82 -11.72 12.55
CA GLU A 26 11.14 -12.00 12.00
C GLU A 26 11.19 -11.60 10.53
N VAL A 27 12.25 -10.93 10.14
CA VAL A 27 12.47 -10.49 8.76
C VAL A 27 13.63 -11.28 8.16
N ALA A 28 13.30 -12.10 7.18
CA ALA A 28 14.30 -12.85 6.41
C ALA A 28 14.74 -12.01 5.19
N PHE A 29 16.03 -11.72 5.14
CA PHE A 29 16.65 -11.06 3.98
C PHE A 29 17.17 -12.12 2.99
N SER A 30 17.46 -11.70 1.75
CA SER A 30 17.81 -12.59 0.63
C SER A 30 19.00 -13.52 0.88
N ASP A 31 19.87 -13.18 1.81
CA ASP A 31 21.08 -13.95 2.17
C ASP A 31 20.89 -14.88 3.35
N SER A 32 19.66 -15.26 3.64
CA SER A 32 19.31 -16.10 4.80
C SER A 32 19.58 -15.45 6.16
N ALA A 33 19.92 -14.18 6.21
CA ALA A 33 19.96 -13.42 7.45
C ALA A 33 18.53 -13.20 7.94
N VAL A 34 18.25 -13.62 9.16
CA VAL A 34 16.96 -13.42 9.82
C VAL A 34 17.18 -12.50 11.01
N LEU A 35 16.47 -11.39 11.04
CA LEU A 35 16.56 -10.39 12.10
C LEU A 35 15.19 -10.15 12.74
N PRO A 36 15.15 -9.84 14.02
CA PRO A 36 13.90 -9.48 14.68
C PRO A 36 13.37 -8.16 14.12
N GLY A 37 12.08 -8.13 13.83
CA GLY A 37 11.35 -6.92 13.46
C GLY A 37 10.49 -6.41 14.60
N ALA A 38 10.24 -5.12 14.61
CA ALA A 38 9.27 -4.51 15.53
C ALA A 38 8.33 -3.59 14.77
N VAL A 39 7.06 -3.59 15.15
CA VAL A 39 6.09 -2.62 14.62
C VAL A 39 6.53 -1.22 15.03
N LYS A 40 6.72 -0.34 14.06
CA LYS A 40 7.02 1.08 14.28
C LYS A 40 5.72 1.89 14.36
N GLN A 41 4.84 1.70 13.39
CA GLN A 41 3.53 2.33 13.35
C GLN A 41 2.59 1.58 12.41
N THR A 42 1.29 1.61 12.71
CA THR A 42 0.23 0.98 11.90
C THR A 42 -0.83 2.02 11.53
N ASP A 43 -1.33 1.95 10.31
CA ASP A 43 -2.56 2.62 9.91
C ASP A 43 -3.56 1.58 9.39
N SER A 44 -4.59 1.32 10.19
CA SER A 44 -5.63 0.32 9.88
C SER A 44 -6.50 0.73 8.69
N ARG A 45 -6.59 2.02 8.36
CA ARG A 45 -7.38 2.53 7.22
C ARG A 45 -6.68 2.21 5.91
N MET A 46 -5.36 2.38 5.87
CA MET A 46 -4.53 1.98 4.73
C MET A 46 -4.35 0.45 4.68
N GLY A 47 -4.55 -0.24 5.79
CA GLY A 47 -4.22 -1.66 5.93
C GLY A 47 -2.72 -1.92 5.88
N LEU A 48 -1.90 -0.93 6.24
CA LEU A 48 -0.44 -1.00 6.15
C LEU A 48 0.21 -0.75 7.51
N THR A 49 1.28 -1.48 7.75
CA THR A 49 2.13 -1.35 8.95
C THR A 49 3.57 -1.10 8.53
N MET A 50 4.20 -0.15 9.20
CA MET A 50 5.63 0.09 9.10
C MET A 50 6.35 -0.74 10.15
N ILE A 51 7.25 -1.62 9.71
CA ILE A 51 8.11 -2.44 10.54
C ILE A 51 9.50 -1.82 10.52
N ARG A 52 10.17 -1.78 11.67
CA ARG A 52 11.57 -1.44 11.80
C ARG A 52 12.40 -2.68 12.10
N VAL A 53 13.60 -2.72 11.55
CA VAL A 53 14.60 -3.78 11.79
C VAL A 53 15.94 -3.11 12.06
N ASP A 54 16.60 -3.51 13.14
CA ASP A 54 17.99 -3.14 13.39
C ASP A 54 18.89 -4.09 12.59
N ALA A 55 19.61 -3.55 11.62
CA ALA A 55 20.49 -4.30 10.73
C ALA A 55 21.98 -4.12 11.06
N THR A 56 22.32 -3.59 12.24
CA THR A 56 23.71 -3.35 12.66
C THR A 56 24.54 -4.63 12.75
N SER A 57 23.90 -5.77 12.97
CA SER A 57 24.56 -7.09 13.02
C SER A 57 24.93 -7.65 11.64
N LEU A 58 24.40 -7.08 10.55
CA LEU A 58 24.76 -7.48 9.20
C LEU A 58 26.14 -6.94 8.81
N ASP A 59 26.92 -7.74 8.10
CA ASP A 59 28.11 -7.24 7.45
C ASP A 59 27.77 -6.29 6.29
N ASP A 60 28.79 -5.59 5.77
CA ASP A 60 28.57 -4.60 4.71
C ASP A 60 28.06 -5.24 3.42
N ALA A 61 28.53 -6.43 3.06
CA ALA A 61 28.12 -7.13 1.85
C ALA A 61 26.65 -7.61 1.92
N GLN A 62 26.20 -8.00 3.11
CA GLN A 62 24.79 -8.34 3.36
C GLN A 62 23.92 -7.10 3.32
N PHE A 63 24.34 -6.03 3.99
CA PHE A 63 23.56 -4.78 4.06
C PHE A 63 23.44 -4.09 2.69
N GLU A 64 24.52 -4.11 1.87
CA GLU A 64 24.47 -3.52 0.52
C GLU A 64 23.43 -4.14 -0.41
N LYS A 65 22.92 -5.34 -0.11
CA LYS A 65 21.85 -6.00 -0.88
C LYS A 65 20.45 -5.51 -0.50
N ILE A 66 20.32 -4.85 0.65
CA ILE A 66 19.06 -4.26 1.09
C ILE A 66 18.87 -2.93 0.35
N LYS A 67 18.02 -2.95 -0.67
CA LYS A 67 17.74 -1.75 -1.48
C LYS A 67 16.34 -1.23 -1.20
N PRO A 68 16.19 0.04 -0.77
CA PRO A 68 14.90 0.67 -0.69
C PRO A 68 14.24 0.76 -2.06
N VAL A 69 12.93 0.56 -2.11
CA VAL A 69 12.15 0.78 -3.31
C VAL A 69 11.95 2.29 -3.52
N LYS A 70 11.99 2.72 -4.76
CA LYS A 70 11.58 4.08 -5.11
C LYS A 70 10.06 4.17 -5.17
N LEU A 71 9.47 5.14 -4.47
CA LEU A 71 8.05 5.45 -4.57
C LEU A 71 7.78 6.17 -5.89
N GLY A 72 7.06 5.53 -6.79
CA GLY A 72 6.70 6.05 -8.10
C GLY A 72 5.64 7.15 -8.03
N ASN A 73 5.33 7.70 -9.20
CA ASN A 73 4.21 8.63 -9.37
C ASN A 73 3.00 7.91 -9.96
N SER A 74 2.13 7.39 -9.11
CA SER A 74 0.93 6.67 -9.55
C SER A 74 -0.11 7.55 -10.22
N TYR A 75 -0.02 8.88 -10.12
CA TYR A 75 -0.86 9.79 -10.92
C TYR A 75 -0.50 9.78 -12.42
N GLY A 76 0.73 9.40 -12.74
CA GLY A 76 1.20 9.23 -14.12
C GLY A 76 0.78 7.91 -14.76
N VAL A 77 0.32 6.94 -13.99
CA VAL A 77 -0.14 5.64 -14.47
C VAL A 77 -1.39 5.81 -15.35
N ARG A 78 -1.42 5.10 -16.48
CA ARG A 78 -2.49 5.17 -17.49
C ARG A 78 -3.07 3.79 -17.77
N GLN A 79 -4.27 3.76 -18.29
CA GLN A 79 -4.86 2.53 -18.85
C GLN A 79 -3.97 2.00 -19.99
N GLY A 80 -3.73 0.70 -19.98
CA GLY A 80 -2.84 0.04 -20.91
C GLY A 80 -1.36 -0.03 -20.49
N ASP A 81 -0.97 0.66 -19.41
CA ASP A 81 0.38 0.55 -18.88
C ASP A 81 0.64 -0.87 -18.33
N LEU A 82 1.80 -1.43 -18.66
CA LEU A 82 2.27 -2.70 -18.10
C LEU A 82 2.69 -2.47 -16.67
N VAL A 83 2.24 -3.35 -15.78
CA VAL A 83 2.56 -3.35 -14.36
C VAL A 83 2.95 -4.74 -13.87
N ILE A 84 3.75 -4.78 -12.83
CA ILE A 84 4.27 -6.00 -12.22
C ILE A 84 3.82 -6.03 -10.76
N SER A 85 3.15 -7.11 -10.35
CA SER A 85 2.84 -7.35 -8.95
C SER A 85 3.87 -8.29 -8.33
N MET A 86 4.34 -7.96 -7.15
CA MET A 86 5.37 -8.71 -6.41
C MET A 86 4.95 -8.87 -4.95
N GLY A 87 5.36 -9.97 -4.36
CA GLY A 87 5.05 -10.32 -2.97
C GLY A 87 4.42 -11.70 -2.90
N SER A 88 3.09 -11.79 -2.92
CA SER A 88 2.36 -13.07 -2.91
C SER A 88 1.20 -13.11 -3.91
N PRO A 89 1.31 -12.53 -5.13
CA PRO A 89 0.18 -12.42 -6.06
C PRO A 89 -0.40 -13.77 -6.49
N ALA A 90 0.35 -14.86 -6.37
CA ALA A 90 -0.11 -16.20 -6.68
C ALA A 90 -0.42 -17.05 -5.43
N GLY A 91 -0.50 -16.44 -4.24
CA GLY A 91 -0.62 -17.13 -2.96
C GLY A 91 0.68 -17.83 -2.51
N MET A 92 1.78 -17.57 -3.20
CA MET A 92 3.10 -18.08 -2.88
C MET A 92 4.03 -16.90 -2.57
N VAL A 93 4.72 -16.99 -1.43
CA VAL A 93 5.71 -15.98 -1.01
C VAL A 93 6.80 -15.84 -2.09
N HIS A 94 7.23 -14.62 -2.35
CA HIS A 94 8.21 -14.26 -3.39
C HIS A 94 7.74 -14.54 -4.83
N SER A 95 6.45 -14.70 -5.05
CA SER A 95 5.92 -14.79 -6.41
C SER A 95 5.80 -13.41 -7.06
N SER A 96 5.74 -13.41 -8.38
CA SER A 96 5.45 -12.23 -9.17
C SER A 96 4.44 -12.56 -10.26
N SER A 97 3.68 -11.57 -10.65
CA SER A 97 2.77 -11.65 -11.80
C SER A 97 2.81 -10.32 -12.54
N TYR A 98 2.33 -10.28 -13.76
CA TYR A 98 2.25 -9.05 -14.54
C TYR A 98 0.90 -8.96 -15.24
N GLY A 99 0.54 -7.76 -15.61
CA GLY A 99 -0.67 -7.45 -16.34
C GLY A 99 -0.70 -6.00 -16.77
N PHE A 100 -1.85 -5.53 -17.20
CA PHE A 100 -2.05 -4.16 -17.64
C PHE A 100 -3.04 -3.45 -16.74
N ILE A 101 -2.88 -2.14 -16.59
CA ILE A 101 -3.90 -1.30 -15.98
C ILE A 101 -5.13 -1.27 -16.88
N SER A 102 -6.20 -1.90 -16.44
CA SER A 102 -7.46 -1.98 -17.19
C SER A 102 -8.36 -0.78 -16.96
N TYR A 103 -8.39 -0.26 -15.70
CA TYR A 103 -9.21 0.86 -15.33
C TYR A 103 -8.59 1.64 -14.17
N ILE A 104 -8.90 2.93 -14.09
CA ILE A 104 -8.48 3.82 -13.00
C ILE A 104 -9.71 4.55 -12.48
N ALA A 105 -10.17 4.20 -11.29
CA ALA A 105 -11.18 4.96 -10.57
C ALA A 105 -10.51 6.16 -9.88
N LYS A 106 -10.92 7.35 -10.26
CA LYS A 106 -10.48 8.61 -9.65
C LYS A 106 -11.56 9.09 -8.66
N ASN A 107 -11.12 9.71 -7.58
CA ASN A 107 -12.04 10.26 -6.57
C ASN A 107 -12.98 9.20 -5.95
N VAL A 108 -12.44 8.00 -5.68
CA VAL A 108 -13.16 7.01 -4.88
C VAL A 108 -13.28 7.57 -3.48
N GLN A 109 -14.50 7.78 -3.01
CA GLN A 109 -14.76 8.31 -1.68
C GLN A 109 -14.31 7.30 -0.62
N MET A 110 -13.54 7.78 0.32
CA MET A 110 -13.02 7.05 1.47
C MET A 110 -13.35 7.80 2.74
N THR A 111 -13.22 7.16 3.89
CA THR A 111 -13.57 7.77 5.19
C THR A 111 -12.88 9.12 5.47
N ASP A 112 -11.72 9.40 4.88
CA ASP A 112 -10.96 10.64 5.10
C ASP A 112 -10.63 11.41 3.82
N GLY A 113 -11.38 11.22 2.78
CA GLY A 113 -11.15 11.92 1.53
C GLY A 113 -11.37 11.05 0.29
N ASN A 114 -10.73 11.41 -0.78
CA ASN A 114 -10.80 10.69 -2.03
C ASN A 114 -9.46 10.06 -2.36
N ALA A 115 -9.49 8.84 -2.87
CA ALA A 115 -8.30 8.15 -3.35
C ALA A 115 -8.47 7.67 -4.78
N ARG A 116 -7.37 7.35 -5.39
CA ARG A 116 -7.31 6.71 -6.70
C ARG A 116 -7.12 5.22 -6.52
N VAL A 117 -7.92 4.44 -7.23
CA VAL A 117 -7.87 2.98 -7.25
C VAL A 117 -7.52 2.50 -8.64
N LEU A 118 -6.51 1.65 -8.73
CA LEU A 118 -6.01 1.06 -9.97
C LEU A 118 -6.56 -0.36 -10.09
N TYR A 119 -7.16 -0.66 -11.22
CA TYR A 119 -7.64 -2.00 -11.57
C TYR A 119 -6.71 -2.59 -12.63
N ALA A 120 -6.12 -3.73 -12.32
CA ALA A 120 -5.22 -4.42 -13.25
C ALA A 120 -5.72 -5.84 -13.55
N ASP A 121 -5.51 -6.31 -14.76
CA ASP A 121 -5.85 -7.67 -15.23
C ASP A 121 -4.83 -8.72 -14.72
N ILE A 122 -4.40 -8.54 -13.49
CA ILE A 122 -3.45 -9.45 -12.84
C ILE A 122 -4.22 -10.59 -12.18
N LYS A 123 -3.94 -11.81 -12.59
CA LYS A 123 -4.48 -13.01 -11.95
C LYS A 123 -3.79 -13.18 -10.60
N SER A 124 -4.49 -12.89 -9.53
CA SER A 124 -4.01 -13.04 -8.17
C SER A 124 -5.06 -13.75 -7.32
N LYS A 125 -4.62 -14.65 -6.46
CA LYS A 125 -5.48 -15.32 -5.47
C LYS A 125 -5.27 -14.78 -4.05
N ALA A 126 -4.19 -14.05 -3.82
CA ALA A 126 -3.86 -13.49 -2.52
C ALA A 126 -3.68 -11.99 -2.64
N ASP A 127 -4.23 -11.26 -1.71
CA ASP A 127 -4.23 -9.79 -1.69
C ASP A 127 -3.22 -9.24 -0.71
N ALA A 128 -3.16 -9.80 0.48
CA ALA A 128 -2.21 -9.37 1.50
C ALA A 128 -0.76 -9.59 1.05
N GLY A 129 0.05 -8.54 1.14
CA GLY A 129 1.47 -8.60 0.81
C GLY A 129 1.82 -8.46 -0.67
N THR A 130 0.87 -8.08 -1.51
CA THR A 130 1.12 -7.84 -2.93
C THR A 130 1.27 -6.34 -3.21
N PHE A 131 2.38 -5.97 -3.82
CA PHE A 131 2.72 -4.60 -4.20
C PHE A 131 2.81 -4.47 -5.71
N LEU A 132 2.39 -3.32 -6.24
CA LEU A 132 2.34 -3.04 -7.68
C LEU A 132 3.47 -2.10 -8.07
N PHE A 133 4.21 -2.49 -9.11
CA PHE A 133 5.35 -1.75 -9.64
C PHE A 133 5.11 -1.40 -11.11
N ASN A 134 5.67 -0.26 -11.54
CA ASN A 134 5.78 0.06 -12.96
C ASN A 134 6.98 -0.66 -13.59
N THR A 135 7.18 -0.48 -14.89
CA THR A 135 8.29 -1.08 -15.64
C THR A 135 9.66 -0.53 -15.28
N GLU A 136 9.71 0.58 -14.55
CA GLU A 136 10.94 1.20 -14.04
C GLU A 136 11.32 0.65 -12.64
N GLY A 137 10.51 -0.27 -12.09
CA GLY A 137 10.70 -0.85 -10.76
C GLY A 137 10.29 0.08 -9.61
N GLU A 138 9.50 1.11 -9.90
CA GLU A 138 8.98 2.01 -8.87
C GLU A 138 7.65 1.48 -8.31
N LEU A 139 7.47 1.61 -7.00
CA LEU A 139 6.24 1.24 -6.32
C LEU A 139 5.13 2.23 -6.65
N VAL A 140 4.04 1.75 -7.28
CA VAL A 140 2.89 2.57 -7.68
C VAL A 140 1.61 2.24 -6.93
N GLY A 141 1.56 1.12 -6.19
CA GLY A 141 0.39 0.76 -5.38
C GLY A 141 0.57 -0.51 -4.57
N TRP A 142 -0.45 -0.85 -3.79
CA TRP A 142 -0.55 -2.12 -3.07
C TRP A 142 -1.94 -2.70 -3.20
N ALA A 143 -2.02 -4.04 -3.19
CA ALA A 143 -3.28 -4.75 -3.31
C ALA A 143 -4.19 -4.51 -2.10
N THR A 144 -5.49 -4.41 -2.36
CA THR A 144 -6.54 -4.29 -1.37
C THR A 144 -7.82 -4.96 -1.86
N ASP A 145 -8.56 -5.56 -0.98
CA ASP A 145 -9.90 -6.10 -1.21
C ASP A 145 -11.01 -5.11 -0.80
N ARG A 146 -10.67 -4.07 -0.04
CA ARG A 146 -11.63 -3.11 0.54
C ARG A 146 -12.50 -2.37 -0.48
N TYR A 147 -12.06 -2.31 -1.72
CA TYR A 147 -12.73 -1.57 -2.80
C TYR A 147 -13.00 -2.46 -4.01
N GLU A 148 -13.04 -3.78 -3.80
CA GLU A 148 -13.54 -4.69 -4.82
C GLU A 148 -15.02 -4.38 -5.07
N GLN A 149 -15.38 -4.27 -6.34
CA GLN A 149 -16.78 -4.15 -6.71
C GLN A 149 -17.43 -5.54 -6.54
N ASP A 150 -18.72 -5.57 -6.19
CA ASP A 150 -19.52 -6.80 -6.04
C ASP A 150 -19.59 -7.65 -7.33
N VAL A 151 -19.05 -7.17 -8.42
CA VAL A 151 -18.98 -7.85 -9.70
C VAL A 151 -17.59 -8.43 -9.86
N ASP A 152 -17.49 -9.76 -9.98
CA ASP A 152 -16.25 -10.44 -10.35
C ASP A 152 -15.82 -10.02 -11.75
N THR A 153 -14.99 -9.00 -11.80
CA THR A 153 -14.44 -8.46 -13.06
C THR A 153 -13.21 -9.23 -13.52
N GLY A 154 -12.69 -10.16 -12.70
CA GLY A 154 -11.40 -10.81 -12.91
C GLY A 154 -10.20 -9.88 -12.81
N MET A 155 -10.41 -8.61 -12.40
CA MET A 155 -9.37 -7.61 -12.19
C MET A 155 -9.00 -7.51 -10.72
N LYS A 156 -7.74 -7.22 -10.43
CA LYS A 156 -7.25 -6.95 -9.08
C LYS A 156 -7.24 -5.46 -8.81
N THR A 157 -7.55 -5.12 -7.57
CA THR A 157 -7.65 -3.75 -7.07
C THR A 157 -6.40 -3.36 -6.30
N PHE A 158 -5.85 -2.19 -6.63
CA PHE A 158 -4.67 -1.63 -5.97
C PHE A 158 -4.92 -0.17 -5.56
N MET A 159 -4.55 0.14 -4.33
CA MET A 159 -4.50 1.53 -3.86
C MET A 159 -3.33 2.26 -4.50
N SER A 160 -3.56 3.47 -4.95
CA SER A 160 -2.55 4.34 -5.56
C SER A 160 -1.60 4.89 -4.50
N ILE A 161 -0.28 4.67 -4.66
CA ILE A 161 0.72 5.08 -3.65
C ILE A 161 0.82 6.60 -3.49
N SER A 162 0.56 7.38 -4.55
CA SER A 162 0.76 8.83 -4.51
C SER A 162 -0.20 9.56 -3.59
N ASP A 163 -1.40 9.02 -3.38
CA ASP A 163 -2.39 9.58 -2.45
C ASP A 163 -1.95 9.46 -0.99
N TYR A 164 -1.01 8.54 -0.70
CA TYR A 164 -0.62 8.17 0.66
C TYR A 164 0.84 8.49 1.00
N LYS A 165 1.59 9.16 0.13
CA LYS A 165 3.00 9.49 0.40
C LYS A 165 3.20 10.26 1.70
N GLY A 166 2.33 11.23 1.99
CA GLY A 166 2.38 11.96 3.26
C GLY A 166 2.09 11.07 4.48
N ALA A 167 1.12 10.14 4.36
CA ALA A 167 0.84 9.19 5.43
C ALA A 167 2.01 8.21 5.63
N LEU A 168 2.64 7.73 4.56
CA LEU A 168 3.83 6.87 4.65
C LEU A 168 5.01 7.58 5.31
N GLU A 169 5.19 8.88 5.07
CA GLU A 169 6.21 9.69 5.74
C GLU A 169 5.95 9.76 7.25
N LEU A 170 4.70 9.98 7.68
CA LEU A 170 4.33 9.95 9.10
C LEU A 170 4.60 8.58 9.72
N LEU A 171 4.16 7.50 9.07
CA LEU A 171 4.41 6.13 9.55
C LEU A 171 5.91 5.83 9.66
N SER A 172 6.72 6.28 8.70
CA SER A 172 8.18 6.12 8.71
C SER A 172 8.84 6.83 9.89
N ASN A 173 8.25 7.92 10.36
CA ASN A 173 8.69 8.67 11.53
C ASN A 173 8.06 8.18 12.85
N GLY A 174 7.25 7.11 12.81
CA GLY A 174 6.54 6.59 13.98
C GLY A 174 5.42 7.51 14.46
N ILE A 175 4.92 8.39 13.58
CA ILE A 175 3.85 9.32 13.88
C ILE A 175 2.52 8.74 13.40
N GLN A 176 1.52 8.77 14.25
CA GLN A 176 0.17 8.36 13.88
C GLN A 176 -0.40 9.31 12.82
N VAL A 177 -0.98 8.76 11.75
CA VAL A 177 -1.68 9.56 10.76
C VAL A 177 -2.91 10.18 11.41
N PRO A 178 -3.03 11.52 11.40
CA PRO A 178 -4.17 12.20 12.02
C PRO A 178 -5.47 11.77 11.37
N TYR A 179 -6.49 11.60 12.19
CA TYR A 179 -7.81 11.12 11.76
C TYR A 179 -8.90 11.90 12.46
N LEU A 180 -9.79 12.51 11.69
CA LEU A 180 -10.91 13.28 12.24
C LEU A 180 -12.15 12.41 12.49
N GLY A 181 -12.33 11.33 11.74
CA GLY A 181 -13.40 10.35 11.94
C GLY A 181 -14.81 10.87 11.60
N ILE A 182 -14.88 11.78 10.66
CA ILE A 182 -16.17 12.28 10.14
C ILE A 182 -16.36 11.84 8.70
N GLU A 183 -17.55 11.38 8.39
CA GLU A 183 -18.03 11.22 7.03
C GLU A 183 -18.93 12.39 6.71
N GLY A 184 -18.70 13.05 5.58
CA GLY A 184 -19.48 14.19 5.15
C GLY A 184 -19.78 14.09 3.66
N GLN A 185 -21.00 14.46 3.30
CA GLN A 185 -21.43 14.56 1.91
C GLN A 185 -21.82 16.01 1.61
N GLU A 186 -21.35 16.53 0.48
CA GLU A 186 -21.80 17.83 -0.01
C GLU A 186 -23.30 17.79 -0.33
N VAL A 187 -24.03 18.78 0.16
CA VAL A 187 -25.45 18.91 -0.13
C VAL A 187 -25.65 19.22 -1.62
N THR A 188 -26.29 18.29 -2.31
CA THR A 188 -26.55 18.42 -3.73
C THR A 188 -27.67 19.46 -3.97
N SER A 189 -27.75 20.03 -5.19
CA SER A 189 -28.80 20.95 -5.57
C SER A 189 -30.25 20.38 -5.43
N GLU A 190 -30.36 19.05 -5.44
CA GLU A 190 -31.65 18.37 -5.21
C GLU A 190 -32.01 18.32 -3.72
N MET A 191 -31.01 18.10 -2.85
CA MET A 191 -31.16 18.16 -1.41
C MET A 191 -31.51 19.59 -0.95
N GLU A 192 -30.88 20.61 -1.56
CA GLU A 192 -31.19 22.01 -1.31
C GLU A 192 -32.66 22.36 -1.67
N LYS A 193 -33.18 21.84 -2.80
CA LYS A 193 -34.58 21.99 -3.19
C LYS A 193 -35.55 21.34 -2.22
N ASN A 194 -35.11 20.32 -1.50
CA ASN A 194 -35.86 19.62 -0.45
C ASN A 194 -35.67 20.27 0.94
N GLY A 195 -35.03 21.43 1.00
CA GLY A 195 -34.92 22.23 2.23
C GLY A 195 -33.69 21.98 3.05
N MET A 196 -32.70 21.23 2.57
CA MET A 196 -31.41 21.13 3.22
C MET A 196 -30.58 22.40 3.00
N PRO A 197 -29.96 22.97 4.05
CA PRO A 197 -29.07 24.11 3.85
C PRO A 197 -27.81 23.65 3.08
N SER A 198 -27.26 24.53 2.24
CA SER A 198 -26.01 24.29 1.54
C SER A 198 -24.86 24.04 2.53
N GLY A 199 -23.99 23.12 2.22
CA GLY A 199 -22.83 22.76 3.05
C GLY A 199 -22.45 21.29 2.97
N ILE A 200 -21.76 20.81 4.00
CA ILE A 200 -21.41 19.41 4.19
C ILE A 200 -22.29 18.83 5.30
N TYR A 201 -22.86 17.68 5.06
CA TYR A 201 -23.75 16.98 5.99
C TYR A 201 -23.09 15.70 6.47
#